data_0ce195dee69717ccce54107dcdb51716
#
_entry.id   0ce195dee69717ccce54107dcdb51716
#
_cell.length_a   1.000
_cell.length_b   1.000
_cell.length_c   1.000
_cell.angle_alpha   90.00
_cell.angle_beta   90.00
_cell.angle_gamma   90.00
#
_symmetry.space_group_name_H-M   'P 1'
#
loop_
_entity.id
_entity.type
_entity.pdbx_description
1 polymer ?
#
loop_
_entity_poly.entity_id
_entity_poly.type
_entity_poly.pdbx_seq_one_letter_code
_entity_poly.pdbx_strand_id
1 'polypeptide(L)'
;CGIDEHAPPFDFILHAGINNADSFSDAVYHAYCKGFLRSGDVLVMDNASIHRYQEASALEYVLMEMCGVLVIYLPPRAPELNPIELLWNTLVKRLKRESLECDNHASFGSHRAAHIAKAVMEKFTHDDVRKVYKKCNYIQY
;
A
#
# COMPACT_ATOMS: atom_id res chain seq x y z
N CYS A 1 0.98 1.67 3.25
CA CYS A 1 0.91 2.95 3.96
C CYS A 1 1.30 2.77 5.43
N GLY A 2 1.87 3.80 6.04
CA GLY A 2 2.34 3.78 7.42
C GLY A 2 2.05 5.09 8.14
N ILE A 3 2.02 5.04 9.48
CA ILE A 3 1.74 6.19 10.35
C ILE A 3 2.98 6.81 10.97
N ASP A 4 4.16 6.26 10.70
CA ASP A 4 5.43 6.82 11.18
C ASP A 4 5.69 8.18 10.51
N GLU A 5 5.86 9.23 11.31
CA GLU A 5 6.12 10.59 10.82
C GLU A 5 7.53 10.78 10.26
N HIS A 6 8.44 9.85 10.58
CA HIS A 6 9.83 9.87 10.09
C HIS A 6 10.03 9.10 8.78
N ALA A 7 8.99 8.41 8.28
CA ALA A 7 8.98 7.73 7.00
C ALA A 7 7.96 8.39 6.06
N PRO A 8 8.08 8.24 4.74
CA PRO A 8 7.02 8.66 3.83
C PRO A 8 5.68 8.01 4.20
N PRO A 9 4.55 8.72 4.09
CA PRO A 9 3.25 8.18 4.49
C PRO A 9 2.80 7.00 3.61
N PHE A 10 3.39 6.90 2.43
CA PHE A 10 3.02 5.93 1.41
C PHE A 10 4.25 5.47 0.62
N ASP A 11 4.49 4.18 0.54
CA ASP A 11 5.43 3.59 -0.41
C ASP A 11 4.66 2.80 -1.46
N PHE A 12 5.12 2.84 -2.71
CA PHE A 12 4.44 2.19 -3.82
C PHE A 12 5.41 1.80 -4.93
N ILE A 13 5.05 0.75 -5.64
CA ILE A 13 5.72 0.31 -6.85
C ILE A 13 4.69 0.25 -7.97
N LEU A 14 4.98 0.90 -9.09
CA LEU A 14 4.17 0.77 -10.29
C LEU A 14 4.67 -0.44 -11.08
N HIS A 15 3.86 -1.48 -11.12
CA HIS A 15 4.18 -2.73 -11.82
C HIS A 15 3.36 -2.84 -13.10
N ALA A 16 4.02 -3.18 -14.21
CA ALA A 16 3.37 -3.46 -15.49
C ALA A 16 3.03 -4.96 -15.54
N GLY A 17 1.80 -5.33 -15.22
CA GLY A 17 1.36 -6.72 -15.25
C GLY A 17 0.39 -7.08 -14.13
N ILE A 18 0.21 -8.38 -13.93
CA ILE A 18 -0.66 -8.92 -12.87
C ILE A 18 0.17 -9.09 -11.60
N ASN A 19 -0.36 -8.60 -10.48
CA ASN A 19 0.23 -8.85 -9.17
C ASN A 19 0.07 -10.33 -8.80
N ASN A 20 1.15 -10.93 -8.36
CA ASN A 20 1.22 -12.30 -7.85
C ASN A 20 2.00 -12.34 -6.52
N ALA A 21 2.19 -13.52 -5.95
CA ALA A 21 2.90 -13.69 -4.67
C ALA A 21 4.35 -13.18 -4.75
N ASP A 22 5.07 -13.43 -5.86
CA ASP A 22 6.45 -12.99 -6.05
C ASP A 22 6.53 -11.47 -6.07
N SER A 23 5.70 -10.80 -6.89
CA SER A 23 5.69 -9.34 -6.99
C SER A 23 5.28 -8.68 -5.67
N PHE A 24 4.44 -9.34 -4.87
CA PHE A 24 4.11 -8.90 -3.53
C PHE A 24 5.31 -9.04 -2.57
N SER A 25 5.99 -10.18 -2.59
CA SER A 25 7.19 -10.42 -1.78
C SER A 25 8.30 -9.42 -2.10
N ASP A 26 8.54 -9.15 -3.38
CA ASP A 26 9.48 -8.15 -3.85
C ASP A 26 9.11 -6.75 -3.36
N ALA A 27 7.84 -6.39 -3.38
CA ALA A 27 7.38 -5.09 -2.89
C ALA A 27 7.61 -4.92 -1.38
N VAL A 28 7.34 -5.96 -0.58
CA VAL A 28 7.59 -5.95 0.87
C VAL A 28 9.09 -5.88 1.17
N TYR A 29 9.90 -6.68 0.48
CA TYR A 29 11.35 -6.65 0.60
C TYR A 29 11.92 -5.26 0.26
N HIS A 30 11.44 -4.67 -0.82
CA HIS A 30 11.84 -3.32 -1.23
C HIS A 30 11.46 -2.25 -0.18
N ALA A 31 10.26 -2.35 0.42
CA ALA A 31 9.84 -1.46 1.50
C ALA A 31 10.76 -1.58 2.72
N TYR A 32 11.20 -2.81 3.05
CA TYR A 32 12.17 -3.04 4.12
C TYR A 32 13.54 -2.45 3.78
N CYS A 33 14.06 -2.69 2.59
CA CYS A 33 15.36 -2.16 2.15
C CYS A 33 15.40 -0.63 2.12
N LYS A 34 14.27 0.02 1.80
CA LYS A 34 14.14 1.50 1.84
C LYS A 34 13.96 2.06 3.26
N GLY A 35 13.81 1.22 4.26
CA GLY A 35 13.52 1.64 5.63
C GLY A 35 12.11 2.18 5.83
N PHE A 36 11.19 1.89 4.91
CA PHE A 36 9.76 2.14 5.08
C PHE A 36 9.12 1.13 6.05
N LEU A 37 9.59 -0.10 6.02
CA LEU A 37 9.26 -1.16 6.96
C LEU A 37 10.52 -1.47 7.79
N ARG A 38 10.43 -1.50 9.11
CA ARG A 38 11.57 -1.61 10.02
C ARG A 38 11.33 -2.63 11.11
N SER A 39 12.38 -3.07 11.75
CA SER A 39 12.29 -3.89 12.96
C SER A 39 11.47 -3.19 14.05
N GLY A 40 10.52 -3.91 14.63
CA GLY A 40 9.55 -3.42 15.59
C GLY A 40 8.22 -2.95 14.97
N ASP A 41 8.14 -2.87 13.64
CA ASP A 41 6.89 -2.53 12.96
C ASP A 41 5.90 -3.69 12.92
N VAL A 42 4.63 -3.35 12.68
CA VAL A 42 3.55 -4.30 12.45
C VAL A 42 3.07 -4.16 11.01
N LEU A 43 3.24 -5.21 10.22
CA LEU A 43 2.68 -5.32 8.87
C LEU A 43 1.29 -5.95 8.93
N VAL A 44 0.28 -5.15 8.63
CA VAL A 44 -1.10 -5.63 8.57
C VAL A 44 -1.47 -5.96 7.13
N MET A 45 -1.91 -7.18 6.88
CA MET A 45 -2.29 -7.68 5.57
C MET A 45 -3.72 -8.18 5.56
N ASP A 46 -4.38 -8.11 4.41
CA ASP A 46 -5.66 -8.77 4.22
C ASP A 46 -5.49 -10.28 3.99
N ASN A 47 -6.61 -10.99 3.94
CA ASN A 47 -6.66 -12.42 3.71
C ASN A 47 -6.73 -12.79 2.22
N ALA A 48 -6.15 -11.99 1.31
CA ALA A 48 -6.09 -12.34 -0.10
C ALA A 48 -5.36 -13.67 -0.33
N SER A 49 -5.77 -14.40 -1.37
CA SER A 49 -5.20 -15.72 -1.67
C SER A 49 -3.69 -15.68 -1.93
N ILE A 50 -3.21 -14.59 -2.52
CA ILE A 50 -1.77 -14.36 -2.76
C ILE A 50 -0.94 -14.29 -1.47
N HIS A 51 -1.57 -14.02 -0.33
CA HIS A 51 -0.92 -13.96 0.99
C HIS A 51 -0.94 -15.31 1.74
N ARG A 52 -1.49 -16.39 1.14
CA ARG A 52 -1.70 -17.68 1.80
C ARG A 52 -0.90 -18.85 1.22
N TYR A 53 -0.13 -18.66 0.17
CA TYR A 53 0.68 -19.72 -0.42
C TYR A 53 1.96 -20.00 0.38
N GLN A 54 2.65 -21.10 0.06
CA GLN A 54 3.91 -21.47 0.72
C GLN A 54 4.97 -20.37 0.68
N GLU A 55 4.98 -19.58 -0.38
CA GLU A 55 5.85 -18.41 -0.53
C GLU A 55 5.52 -17.30 0.49
N ALA A 56 4.24 -17.12 0.81
CA ALA A 56 3.83 -16.17 1.86
C ALA A 56 4.31 -16.63 3.24
N SER A 57 4.31 -17.94 3.52
CA SER A 57 4.85 -18.47 4.77
C SER A 57 6.37 -18.26 4.89
N ALA A 58 7.09 -18.33 3.78
CA ALA A 58 8.53 -18.04 3.75
C ALA A 58 8.79 -16.54 3.98
N LEU A 59 8.02 -15.67 3.34
CA LEU A 59 8.10 -14.22 3.57
C LEU A 59 7.78 -13.86 5.03
N GLU A 60 6.72 -14.43 5.58
CA GLU A 60 6.31 -14.22 6.97
C GLU A 60 7.42 -14.63 7.95
N TYR A 61 8.01 -15.81 7.75
CA TYR A 61 9.14 -16.28 8.53
C TYR A 61 10.33 -15.30 8.46
N VAL A 62 10.72 -14.85 7.26
CA VAL A 62 11.81 -13.89 7.08
C VAL A 62 11.49 -12.57 7.79
N LEU A 63 10.27 -12.05 7.64
CA LEU A 63 9.87 -10.79 8.28
C LEU A 63 9.90 -10.89 9.80
N MET A 64 9.37 -11.96 10.37
CA MET A 64 9.26 -12.11 11.82
C MET A 64 10.60 -12.47 12.45
N GLU A 65 11.31 -13.47 11.93
CA GLU A 65 12.50 -14.04 12.55
C GLU A 65 13.78 -13.27 12.20
N MET A 66 13.89 -12.75 10.97
CA MET A 66 15.11 -12.10 10.50
C MET A 66 15.01 -10.57 10.52
N CYS A 67 13.84 -10.02 10.24
CA CYS A 67 13.64 -8.58 10.16
C CYS A 67 13.01 -7.98 11.43
N GLY A 68 12.46 -8.80 12.32
CA GLY A 68 11.79 -8.34 13.54
C GLY A 68 10.49 -7.56 13.27
N VAL A 69 9.80 -7.87 12.16
CA VAL A 69 8.52 -7.27 11.78
C VAL A 69 7.40 -8.24 12.12
N LEU A 70 6.44 -7.80 12.94
CA LEU A 70 5.27 -8.61 13.26
C LEU A 70 4.28 -8.59 12.10
N VAL A 71 3.86 -9.77 11.65
CA VAL A 71 2.83 -9.91 10.59
C VAL A 71 1.49 -10.23 11.22
N ILE A 72 0.46 -9.47 10.87
CA ILE A 72 -0.93 -9.68 11.34
C ILE A 72 -1.86 -9.73 10.13
N TYR A 73 -2.71 -10.77 10.10
CA TYR A 73 -3.75 -10.88 9.09
C TYR A 73 -5.08 -10.34 9.60
N LEU A 74 -5.73 -9.54 8.79
CA LEU A 74 -7.09 -9.07 9.06
C LEU A 74 -8.08 -10.24 9.01
N PRO A 75 -9.20 -10.13 9.75
CA PRO A 75 -10.29 -11.09 9.61
C PRO A 75 -10.78 -11.18 8.17
N PRO A 76 -11.23 -12.36 7.71
CA PRO A 76 -11.83 -12.49 6.38
C PRO A 76 -13.03 -11.53 6.21
N ARG A 77 -13.09 -10.87 5.05
CA ARG A 77 -14.19 -9.96 4.68
C ARG A 77 -14.37 -8.76 5.63
N ALA A 78 -13.28 -8.22 6.14
CA ALA A 78 -13.27 -7.02 6.99
C ALA A 78 -12.50 -5.85 6.32
N PRO A 79 -12.94 -5.35 5.15
CA PRO A 79 -12.26 -4.27 4.44
C PRO A 79 -12.31 -2.95 5.22
N GLU A 80 -13.28 -2.78 6.12
CA GLU A 80 -13.39 -1.62 7.01
C GLU A 80 -12.25 -1.51 8.02
N LEU A 81 -11.54 -2.61 8.28
CA LEU A 81 -10.35 -2.64 9.12
C LEU A 81 -9.06 -2.44 8.32
N ASN A 82 -9.14 -2.32 6.99
CA ASN A 82 -7.97 -2.17 6.14
C ASN A 82 -7.77 -0.73 5.69
N PRO A 83 -6.83 0.04 6.29
CA PRO A 83 -6.61 1.44 5.94
C PRO A 83 -6.28 1.65 4.46
N ILE A 84 -5.60 0.69 3.81
CA ILE A 84 -5.22 0.81 2.41
C ILE A 84 -6.43 0.86 1.47
N GLU A 85 -7.52 0.17 1.80
CA GLU A 85 -8.77 0.20 1.00
C GLU A 85 -9.37 1.61 0.96
N LEU A 86 -9.33 2.32 2.08
CA LEU A 86 -9.80 3.70 2.14
C LEU A 86 -8.88 4.65 1.36
N LEU A 87 -7.56 4.38 1.35
CA LEU A 87 -6.61 5.12 0.53
C LEU A 87 -6.82 4.84 -0.96
N TRP A 88 -7.06 3.60 -1.36
CA TRP A 88 -7.40 3.25 -2.75
C TRP A 88 -8.65 4.00 -3.23
N ASN A 89 -9.68 4.08 -2.43
CA ASN A 89 -10.88 4.85 -2.75
C ASN A 89 -10.57 6.35 -2.95
N THR A 90 -9.67 6.90 -2.14
CA THR A 90 -9.23 8.29 -2.26
C THR A 90 -8.37 8.48 -3.51
N LEU A 91 -7.44 7.55 -3.78
CA LEU A 91 -6.60 7.54 -4.96
C LEU A 91 -7.43 7.53 -6.24
N VAL A 92 -8.41 6.62 -6.34
CA VAL A 92 -9.29 6.53 -7.52
C VAL A 92 -10.04 7.84 -7.77
N LYS A 93 -10.54 8.49 -6.71
CA LYS A 93 -11.21 9.80 -6.83
C LYS A 93 -10.24 10.89 -7.31
N ARG A 94 -9.03 10.94 -6.79
CA ARG A 94 -7.98 11.90 -7.22
C ARG A 94 -7.57 11.64 -8.67
N LEU A 95 -7.37 10.38 -9.07
CA LEU A 95 -7.04 10.01 -10.44
C LEU A 95 -8.13 10.44 -11.43
N LYS A 96 -9.39 10.17 -11.10
CA LYS A 96 -10.52 10.60 -11.94
C LYS A 96 -10.55 12.11 -12.14
N ARG A 97 -10.32 12.89 -11.08
CA ARG A 97 -10.27 14.34 -11.17
C ARG A 97 -9.12 14.83 -12.05
N GLU A 98 -7.91 14.35 -11.81
CA GLU A 98 -6.72 14.70 -12.61
C GLU A 98 -6.89 14.29 -14.07
N SER A 99 -7.52 13.13 -14.33
CA SER A 99 -7.84 12.69 -15.70
C SER A 99 -8.80 13.64 -16.40
N LEU A 100 -9.87 14.08 -15.71
CA LEU A 100 -10.85 15.01 -16.28
C LEU A 100 -10.24 16.41 -16.57
N GLU A 101 -9.29 16.84 -15.75
CA GLU A 101 -8.57 18.09 -15.98
C GLU A 101 -7.61 18.00 -17.18
N CYS A 102 -7.16 16.78 -17.51
CA CYS A 102 -6.26 16.54 -18.65
C CYS A 102 -6.98 16.22 -19.96
N ASP A 103 -8.29 15.93 -19.94
CA ASP A 103 -9.03 15.49 -21.11
C ASP A 103 -9.51 16.66 -21.98
N ASN A 104 -8.55 17.21 -22.73
CA ASN A 104 -8.97 17.91 -23.94
C ASN A 104 -8.36 17.40 -25.25
N HIS A 105 -7.67 16.32 -25.35
CA HIS A 105 -7.17 15.71 -26.61
C HIS A 105 -6.01 14.73 -26.40
N ALA A 106 -6.26 13.47 -26.03
CA ALA A 106 -5.46 12.35 -26.55
C ALA A 106 -5.79 11.02 -25.87
N SER A 107 -5.78 9.93 -26.61
CA SER A 107 -5.76 8.56 -26.13
C SER A 107 -4.67 8.39 -25.07
N PHE A 108 -5.03 7.98 -23.85
CA PHE A 108 -4.11 7.74 -22.76
C PHE A 108 -3.19 6.55 -23.08
N GLY A 109 -1.96 6.78 -23.48
CA GLY A 109 -0.93 5.76 -23.49
C GLY A 109 -0.62 5.31 -22.05
N SER A 110 -0.28 4.03 -21.86
CA SER A 110 0.03 3.42 -20.55
C SER A 110 1.07 4.21 -19.73
N HIS A 111 2.05 4.81 -20.38
CA HIS A 111 3.07 5.66 -19.76
C HIS A 111 2.49 6.92 -19.09
N ARG A 112 1.50 7.55 -19.72
CA ARG A 112 0.86 8.76 -19.17
C ARG A 112 0.02 8.41 -17.95
N ALA A 113 -0.73 7.30 -18.00
CA ALA A 113 -1.50 6.82 -16.85
C ALA A 113 -0.60 6.53 -15.64
N ALA A 114 0.55 5.87 -15.85
CA ALA A 114 1.52 5.61 -14.81
C ALA A 114 2.12 6.90 -14.23
N HIS A 115 2.42 7.89 -15.07
CA HIS A 115 2.93 9.19 -14.63
C HIS A 115 1.91 9.95 -13.77
N ILE A 116 0.64 9.98 -14.19
CA ILE A 116 -0.43 10.61 -13.40
C ILE A 116 -0.62 9.86 -12.07
N ALA A 117 -0.64 8.53 -12.11
CA ALA A 117 -0.76 7.72 -10.89
C ALA A 117 0.37 8.04 -9.90
N LYS A 118 1.61 8.09 -10.36
CA LYS A 118 2.77 8.45 -9.54
C LYS A 118 2.60 9.84 -8.94
N ALA A 119 2.29 10.86 -9.74
CA ALA A 119 2.10 12.23 -9.28
C ALA A 119 0.98 12.38 -8.25
N VAL A 120 -0.12 11.61 -8.40
CA VAL A 120 -1.22 11.60 -7.43
C VAL A 120 -0.80 10.90 -6.14
N MET A 121 -0.06 9.80 -6.22
CA MET A 121 0.42 9.07 -5.04
C MET A 121 1.42 9.89 -4.23
N GLU A 122 2.31 10.63 -4.88
CA GLU A 122 3.26 11.54 -4.22
C GLU A 122 2.59 12.72 -3.47
N LYS A 123 1.33 13.03 -3.79
CA LYS A 123 0.54 14.05 -3.09
C LYS A 123 -0.12 13.56 -1.79
N PHE A 124 -0.02 12.27 -1.45
CA PHE A 124 -0.54 11.78 -0.18
C PHE A 124 0.30 12.28 0.98
N THR A 125 -0.38 12.76 2.01
CA THR A 125 0.23 13.31 3.23
C THR A 125 0.07 12.37 4.41
N HIS A 126 0.85 12.57 5.47
CA HIS A 126 0.64 11.89 6.76
C HIS A 126 -0.77 12.11 7.30
N ASP A 127 -1.35 13.28 7.08
CA ASP A 127 -2.71 13.59 7.52
C ASP A 127 -3.77 12.75 6.76
N ASP A 128 -3.57 12.51 5.46
CA ASP A 128 -4.43 11.58 4.68
C ASP A 128 -4.37 10.18 5.28
N VAL A 129 -3.18 9.68 5.59
CA VAL A 129 -2.97 8.35 6.17
C VAL A 129 -3.54 8.27 7.59
N ARG A 130 -3.27 9.24 8.45
CA ARG A 130 -3.86 9.29 9.81
C ARG A 130 -5.38 9.25 9.80
N LYS A 131 -6.02 9.96 8.90
CA LYS A 131 -7.49 9.95 8.76
C LYS A 131 -8.04 8.56 8.47
N VAL A 132 -7.38 7.77 7.62
CA VAL A 132 -7.84 6.40 7.32
C VAL A 132 -7.55 5.44 8.47
N TYR A 133 -6.41 5.57 9.16
CA TYR A 133 -6.12 4.77 10.35
C TYR A 133 -7.11 5.05 11.50
N LYS A 134 -7.51 6.31 11.69
CA LYS A 134 -8.59 6.67 12.64
C LYS A 134 -9.92 6.02 12.27
N LYS A 135 -10.30 6.03 10.98
CA LYS A 135 -11.54 5.39 10.53
C LYS A 135 -11.55 3.88 10.74
N CYS A 136 -10.39 3.25 10.69
CA CYS A 136 -10.23 1.81 10.97
C CYS A 136 -10.01 1.51 12.46
N ASN A 137 -10.11 2.51 13.35
CA ASN A 137 -9.93 2.41 14.81
C ASN A 137 -8.52 1.97 15.26
N TYR A 138 -7.50 2.16 14.44
CA TYR A 138 -6.11 1.89 14.86
C TYR A 138 -5.50 3.01 15.71
N ILE A 139 -6.04 4.23 15.60
CA ILE A 139 -5.58 5.40 16.35
C ILE A 139 -6.79 5.98 17.09
N GLN A 140 -6.65 6.13 18.40
CA GLN A 140 -7.59 6.86 19.23
C GLN A 140 -7.05 8.29 19.47
N TYR A 141 -7.93 9.21 19.88
CA TYR A 141 -7.57 10.60 20.20
C TYR A 141 -6.71 10.70 21.43
#